data_d7fed748defec01683c42c15082f6d9c
#
_entry.id   d7fed748defec01683c42c15082f6d9c
#
_cell.length_a   1.000
_cell.length_b   1.000
_cell.length_c   1.000
_cell.angle_alpha   90.00
_cell.angle_beta   90.00
_cell.angle_gamma   90.00
#
_symmetry.space_group_name_H-M   'P 1'
#
loop_
_entity.id
_entity.type
_entity.pdbx_description
1 polymer ?
#
loop_
_entity_poly.entity_id
_entity_poly.type
_entity_poly.pdbx_seq_one_letter_code
_entity_poly.pdbx_strand_id
1 'polypeptide(L)'
;MAITPESVIDFLAEFEALAEKENFELIEGMIDEQAYFRFNDGDFLGRPAIRAAFERTWRGDPTVRKVRFYLTDVVVLSTDERSASATYTYNWEGAQGDRQFAFKGRGTRVVVLESGRFRIVHEHLSRFPNPP
;
A
#
# COMPACT_ATOMS: atom_id res chain seq x y z
N MET A 1 13.14 21.01 2.22
CA MET A 1 12.20 20.81 1.10
C MET A 1 10.82 20.64 1.67
N ALA A 2 9.85 21.38 1.18
CA ALA A 2 8.49 21.27 1.68
C ALA A 2 7.78 20.08 1.05
N ILE A 3 6.95 19.40 1.83
CA ILE A 3 6.07 18.34 1.33
C ILE A 3 4.89 19.02 0.64
N THR A 4 4.61 18.63 -0.60
CA THR A 4 3.43 19.11 -1.33
C THR A 4 2.49 17.94 -1.59
N PRO A 5 1.19 18.19 -1.84
CA PRO A 5 0.29 17.11 -2.23
C PRO A 5 0.81 16.34 -3.45
N GLU A 6 1.38 17.03 -4.44
CA GLU A 6 1.92 16.39 -5.63
C GLU A 6 3.09 15.46 -5.32
N SER A 7 3.99 15.87 -4.40
CA SER A 7 5.11 15.01 -4.02
C SER A 7 4.65 13.73 -3.31
N VAL A 8 3.57 13.80 -2.54
CA VAL A 8 2.98 12.63 -1.89
C VAL A 8 2.34 11.71 -2.93
N ILE A 9 1.57 12.28 -3.84
CA ILE A 9 0.93 11.51 -4.92
C ILE A 9 1.98 10.80 -5.77
N ASP A 10 3.05 11.50 -6.13
CA ASP A 10 4.15 10.92 -6.91
C ASP A 10 4.83 9.77 -6.17
N PHE A 11 5.04 9.92 -4.86
CA PHE A 11 5.62 8.85 -4.05
C PHE A 11 4.71 7.63 -4.00
N LEU A 12 3.40 7.82 -3.81
CA LEU A 12 2.45 6.72 -3.79
C LEU A 12 2.44 5.98 -5.14
N ALA A 13 2.48 6.72 -6.24
CA ALA A 13 2.51 6.14 -7.58
C ALA A 13 3.80 5.34 -7.81
N GLU A 14 4.94 5.87 -7.38
CA GLU A 14 6.23 5.16 -7.48
C GLU A 14 6.21 3.87 -6.67
N PHE A 15 5.72 3.94 -5.43
CA PHE A 15 5.62 2.75 -4.59
C PHE A 15 4.78 1.67 -5.25
N GLU A 16 3.60 2.03 -5.78
CA GLU A 16 2.72 1.05 -6.42
C GLU A 16 3.35 0.46 -7.70
N ALA A 17 4.04 1.27 -8.47
CA ALA A 17 4.72 0.80 -9.67
C ALA A 17 5.82 -0.22 -9.34
N LEU A 18 6.57 0.01 -8.27
CA LEU A 18 7.60 -0.92 -7.81
C LEU A 18 7.00 -2.16 -7.16
N ALA A 19 5.92 -2.01 -6.40
CA ALA A 19 5.24 -3.14 -5.76
C ALA A 19 4.63 -4.11 -6.77
N GLU A 20 4.24 -3.62 -7.95
CA GLU A 20 3.74 -4.46 -9.04
C GLU A 20 4.74 -5.53 -9.48
N LYS A 21 6.02 -5.30 -9.26
CA LYS A 21 7.08 -6.26 -9.64
C LYS A 21 7.19 -7.43 -8.67
N GLU A 22 6.48 -7.38 -7.54
CA GLU A 22 6.42 -8.45 -6.55
C GLU A 22 7.79 -8.89 -6.04
N ASN A 23 8.68 -7.91 -5.86
CA ASN A 23 9.99 -8.09 -5.26
C ASN A 23 10.14 -7.09 -4.12
N PHE A 24 10.05 -7.57 -2.89
CA PHE A 24 10.03 -6.71 -1.71
C PHE A 24 11.29 -5.86 -1.59
N GLU A 25 12.43 -6.34 -2.08
CA GLU A 25 13.68 -5.58 -2.01
C GLU A 25 13.59 -4.24 -2.74
N LEU A 26 12.70 -4.12 -3.73
CA LEU A 26 12.51 -2.87 -4.46
C LEU A 26 11.77 -1.81 -3.65
N ILE A 27 10.99 -2.21 -2.66
CA ILE A 27 10.16 -1.30 -1.88
C ILE A 27 10.54 -1.22 -0.40
N GLU A 28 11.43 -2.08 0.07
CA GLU A 28 11.74 -2.12 1.51
C GLU A 28 12.29 -0.81 2.04
N GLY A 29 13.08 -0.08 1.25
CA GLY A 29 13.60 1.24 1.64
C GLY A 29 12.55 2.33 1.68
N MET A 30 11.38 2.10 1.11
CA MET A 30 10.23 3.02 1.13
C MET A 30 9.30 2.75 2.31
N ILE A 31 9.61 1.76 3.11
CA ILE A 31 8.84 1.39 4.31
C ILE A 31 9.74 1.58 5.52
N ASP A 32 9.28 2.33 6.51
CA ASP A 32 10.04 2.56 7.72
C ASP A 32 10.27 1.23 8.47
N GLU A 33 11.42 1.10 9.14
CA GLU A 33 11.74 -0.11 9.89
C GLU A 33 10.73 -0.43 10.97
N GLN A 34 10.12 0.59 11.56
CA GLN A 34 9.14 0.49 12.64
C GLN A 34 7.70 0.65 12.14
N ALA A 35 7.46 0.60 10.83
CA ALA A 35 6.14 0.81 10.28
C ALA A 35 5.12 -0.18 10.84
N TYR A 36 3.87 0.26 10.93
CA TYR A 36 2.76 -0.56 11.36
C TYR A 36 1.69 -0.57 10.27
N PHE A 37 1.47 -1.75 9.67
CA PHE A 37 0.48 -1.94 8.62
C PHE A 37 -0.67 -2.78 9.16
N ARG A 38 -1.89 -2.34 8.86
CA ARG A 38 -3.11 -3.05 9.23
C ARG A 38 -3.89 -3.39 7.97
N PHE A 39 -3.93 -4.67 7.65
CA PHE A 39 -4.63 -5.19 6.48
C PHE A 39 -5.88 -5.97 6.90
N ASN A 40 -6.66 -6.38 5.91
CA ASN A 40 -7.89 -7.16 6.17
C ASN A 40 -7.60 -8.50 6.87
N ASP A 41 -6.42 -9.05 6.70
CA ASP A 41 -6.03 -10.37 7.20
C ASP A 41 -5.08 -10.34 8.41
N GLY A 42 -4.75 -9.16 8.90
CA GLY A 42 -3.90 -9.06 10.09
C GLY A 42 -3.22 -7.72 10.27
N ASP A 43 -2.53 -7.62 11.39
CA ASP A 43 -1.75 -6.45 11.76
C ASP A 43 -0.26 -6.83 11.75
N PHE A 44 0.57 -5.96 11.18
CA PHE A 44 1.98 -6.25 10.93
C PHE A 44 2.85 -5.10 11.44
N LEU A 45 3.56 -5.34 12.53
CA LEU A 45 4.44 -4.35 13.13
C LEU A 45 5.89 -4.65 12.75
N GLY A 46 6.54 -3.67 12.13
CA GLY A 46 7.94 -3.76 11.71
C GLY A 46 8.12 -4.36 10.33
N ARG A 47 9.22 -3.97 9.70
CA ARG A 47 9.49 -4.35 8.31
C ARG A 47 9.52 -5.86 8.06
N PRO A 48 10.10 -6.70 8.94
CA PRO A 48 10.08 -8.15 8.68
C PRO A 48 8.66 -8.74 8.63
N ALA A 49 7.76 -8.30 9.52
CA ALA A 49 6.37 -8.76 9.50
C ALA A 49 5.63 -8.27 8.26
N ILE A 50 5.92 -7.03 7.86
CA ILE A 50 5.33 -6.44 6.65
C ILE A 50 5.82 -7.19 5.41
N ARG A 51 7.10 -7.51 5.33
CA ARG A 51 7.63 -8.33 4.24
C ARG A 51 6.92 -9.66 4.13
N ALA A 52 6.74 -10.36 5.25
CA ALA A 52 6.04 -11.63 5.27
C ALA A 52 4.60 -11.50 4.76
N ALA A 53 3.91 -10.40 5.12
CA ALA A 53 2.56 -10.13 4.65
C ALA A 53 2.50 -9.93 3.13
N PHE A 54 3.43 -9.16 2.56
CA PHE A 54 3.51 -8.96 1.11
C PHE A 54 3.83 -10.27 0.40
N GLU A 55 4.80 -11.04 0.90
CA GLU A 55 5.18 -12.32 0.28
C GLU A 55 4.00 -13.30 0.28
N ARG A 56 3.25 -13.34 1.37
CA ARG A 56 2.05 -14.19 1.45
C ARG A 56 0.98 -13.74 0.45
N THR A 57 0.78 -12.45 0.31
CA THR A 57 -0.18 -11.91 -0.65
C THR A 57 0.21 -12.27 -2.09
N TRP A 58 1.49 -12.17 -2.40
CA TRP A 58 1.96 -12.44 -3.75
C TRP A 58 2.08 -13.92 -4.09
N ARG A 59 2.45 -14.77 -3.11
CA ARG A 59 2.85 -16.16 -3.38
C ARG A 59 2.19 -17.20 -2.47
N GLY A 60 1.32 -16.76 -1.55
CA GLY A 60 0.76 -17.68 -0.55
C GLY A 60 -0.20 -18.68 -1.11
N ASP A 61 -0.94 -18.33 -2.14
CA ASP A 61 -1.84 -19.26 -2.84
C ASP A 61 -1.44 -19.32 -4.31
N PRO A 62 -0.76 -20.40 -4.73
CA PRO A 62 -0.30 -20.52 -6.11
C PRO A 62 -1.43 -20.67 -7.13
N THR A 63 -2.65 -20.95 -6.68
CA THR A 63 -3.81 -21.06 -7.57
C THR A 63 -4.42 -19.69 -7.89
N VAL A 64 -4.08 -18.66 -7.13
CA VAL A 64 -4.59 -17.30 -7.33
C VAL A 64 -3.50 -16.45 -7.98
N ARG A 65 -3.84 -15.80 -9.07
CA ARG A 65 -2.96 -14.88 -9.77
C ARG A 65 -3.49 -13.46 -9.60
N LYS A 66 -2.62 -12.58 -9.10
CA LYS A 66 -2.94 -11.14 -9.09
C LYS A 66 -2.85 -10.63 -10.53
N VAL A 67 -3.91 -10.02 -11.03
CA VAL A 67 -3.92 -9.39 -12.34
C VAL A 67 -3.47 -7.93 -12.21
N ARG A 68 -4.03 -7.20 -11.24
CA ARG A 68 -3.70 -5.80 -11.05
C ARG A 68 -4.07 -5.35 -9.64
N PHE A 69 -3.21 -4.53 -9.05
CA PHE A 69 -3.52 -3.76 -7.84
C PHE A 69 -3.23 -2.29 -8.13
N TYR A 70 -4.17 -1.40 -7.86
CA TYR A 70 -3.99 0.01 -8.14
C TYR A 70 -4.85 0.87 -7.24
N LEU A 71 -4.45 2.14 -7.11
CA LEU A 71 -5.13 3.13 -6.28
C LEU A 71 -5.94 4.08 -7.16
N THR A 72 -7.11 4.46 -6.66
CA THR A 72 -7.94 5.51 -7.26
C THR A 72 -8.40 6.46 -6.16
N ASP A 73 -8.93 7.60 -6.54
CA ASP A 73 -9.51 8.58 -5.60
C ASP A 73 -8.51 9.01 -4.51
N VAL A 74 -7.26 9.21 -4.89
CA VAL A 74 -6.21 9.61 -3.95
C VAL A 74 -6.44 11.04 -3.50
N VAL A 75 -6.57 11.23 -2.18
CA VAL A 75 -6.72 12.54 -1.56
C VAL A 75 -5.65 12.71 -0.50
N VAL A 76 -4.82 13.72 -0.64
CA VAL A 76 -3.86 14.11 0.40
C VAL A 76 -4.62 14.90 1.46
N LEU A 77 -4.67 14.37 2.68
CA LEU A 77 -5.49 14.93 3.76
C LEU A 77 -4.77 16.06 4.49
N SER A 78 -3.47 15.91 4.70
CA SER A 78 -2.67 16.91 5.40
C SER A 78 -1.20 16.76 5.02
N THR A 79 -0.48 17.87 5.10
CA THR A 79 0.98 17.87 4.95
C THR A 79 1.56 18.84 5.97
N ASP A 80 2.73 18.49 6.51
CA ASP A 80 3.56 19.42 7.26
C ASP A 80 5.02 19.25 6.81
N GLU A 81 5.98 19.77 7.57
CA GLU A 81 7.39 19.72 7.18
C GLU A 81 7.99 18.32 7.16
N ARG A 82 7.39 17.37 7.88
CA ARG A 82 7.96 16.04 8.11
C ARG A 82 7.05 14.90 7.75
N SER A 83 5.74 15.14 7.64
CA SER A 83 4.80 14.06 7.44
C SER A 83 3.63 14.48 6.57
N ALA A 84 2.96 13.48 6.03
CA ALA A 84 1.75 13.67 5.26
C ALA A 84 0.86 12.45 5.42
N SER A 85 -0.43 12.66 5.21
CA SER A 85 -1.38 11.56 5.16
C SER A 85 -2.23 11.65 3.90
N ALA A 86 -2.59 10.49 3.37
CA ALA A 86 -3.44 10.39 2.18
C ALA A 86 -4.40 9.23 2.35
N THR A 87 -5.58 9.40 1.78
CA THR A 87 -6.56 8.32 1.69
C THR A 87 -6.85 8.01 0.22
N TYR A 88 -7.35 6.82 -0.05
CA TYR A 88 -7.58 6.35 -1.42
C TYR A 88 -8.52 5.15 -1.42
N THR A 89 -8.98 4.81 -2.61
CA THR A 89 -9.63 3.53 -2.87
C THR A 89 -8.55 2.59 -3.41
N TYR A 90 -8.43 1.38 -2.84
CA TYR A 90 -7.61 0.35 -3.46
C TYR A 90 -8.48 -0.58 -4.29
N ASN A 91 -7.92 -1.06 -5.38
CA ASN A 91 -8.57 -1.95 -6.32
C ASN A 91 -7.70 -3.19 -6.50
N TRP A 92 -8.26 -4.36 -6.29
CA TRP A 92 -7.56 -5.62 -6.45
C TRP A 92 -8.31 -6.49 -7.45
N GLU A 93 -7.61 -6.90 -8.51
CA GLU A 93 -8.16 -7.78 -9.55
C GLU A 93 -7.33 -9.05 -9.58
N GLY A 94 -7.99 -10.17 -9.60
CA GLY A 94 -7.33 -11.47 -9.59
C GLY A 94 -8.04 -12.50 -10.43
N ALA A 95 -7.40 -13.63 -10.59
CA ALA A 95 -7.92 -14.78 -11.32
C ALA A 95 -7.55 -16.07 -10.63
N GLN A 96 -8.45 -17.04 -10.68
CA GLN A 96 -8.23 -18.39 -10.18
C GLN A 96 -8.86 -19.35 -11.20
N GLY A 97 -8.02 -20.05 -11.95
CA GLY A 97 -8.49 -20.81 -13.10
C GLY A 97 -9.18 -19.89 -14.12
N ASP A 98 -10.37 -20.26 -14.55
CA ASP A 98 -11.19 -19.45 -15.46
C ASP A 98 -11.99 -18.36 -14.78
N ARG A 99 -11.96 -18.31 -13.45
CA ARG A 99 -12.70 -17.34 -12.68
C ARG A 99 -11.89 -16.07 -12.52
N GLN A 100 -12.48 -14.93 -12.89
CA GLN A 100 -11.96 -13.60 -12.62
C GLN A 100 -12.77 -12.97 -11.49
N PHE A 101 -12.09 -12.23 -10.62
CA PHE A 101 -12.75 -11.54 -9.53
C PHE A 101 -12.04 -10.23 -9.22
N ALA A 102 -12.78 -9.30 -8.62
CA ALA A 102 -12.26 -8.00 -8.24
C ALA A 102 -12.94 -7.56 -6.95
N PHE A 103 -12.20 -6.83 -6.13
CA PHE A 103 -12.77 -6.17 -4.97
C PHE A 103 -12.08 -4.85 -4.71
N LYS A 104 -12.77 -3.98 -3.98
CA LYS A 104 -12.30 -2.65 -3.64
C LYS A 104 -12.33 -2.47 -2.14
N GLY A 105 -11.56 -1.52 -1.69
CA GLY A 105 -11.58 -1.11 -0.30
C GLY A 105 -11.04 0.29 -0.13
N ARG A 106 -10.97 0.70 1.12
CA ARG A 106 -10.48 2.01 1.53
C ARG A 106 -9.11 1.87 2.14
N GLY A 107 -8.26 2.84 1.89
CA GLY A 107 -6.92 2.84 2.45
C GLY A 107 -6.52 4.22 2.94
N THR A 108 -5.61 4.22 3.90
CA THR A 108 -4.96 5.43 4.41
C THR A 108 -3.50 5.13 4.60
N ARG A 109 -2.63 6.03 4.16
CA ARG A 109 -1.19 5.97 4.42
C ARG A 109 -0.72 7.21 5.14
N VAL A 110 0.20 7.00 6.05
CA VAL A 110 0.98 8.07 6.67
C VAL A 110 2.41 7.90 6.20
N VAL A 111 2.99 8.97 5.67
CA VAL A 111 4.37 8.99 5.19
C VAL A 111 5.15 10.03 5.96
N VAL A 112 6.44 9.78 6.15
CA VAL A 112 7.37 10.74 6.75
C VAL A 112 8.47 11.06 5.76
N LEU A 113 8.99 12.27 5.84
CA LEU A 113 10.12 12.71 5.02
C LEU A 113 11.36 12.78 5.90
N GLU A 114 12.35 11.97 5.59
CA GLU A 114 13.64 11.95 6.29
C GLU A 114 14.76 11.96 5.27
N SER A 115 15.72 12.88 5.46
CA SER A 115 16.89 12.98 4.59
C SER A 115 16.51 13.07 3.10
N GLY A 116 15.44 13.79 2.80
CA GLY A 116 14.95 13.97 1.43
C GLY A 116 14.21 12.80 0.84
N ARG A 117 13.89 11.78 1.65
CA ARG A 117 13.18 10.58 1.17
C ARG A 117 11.92 10.33 1.98
N PHE A 118 10.87 9.96 1.27
CA PHE A 118 9.64 9.50 1.92
C PHE A 118 9.77 8.06 2.37
N ARG A 119 9.15 7.76 3.52
CA ARG A 119 8.96 6.39 4.02
C ARG A 119 7.55 6.25 4.52
N ILE A 120 6.93 5.12 4.26
CA ILE A 120 5.61 4.80 4.79
C ILE A 120 5.78 4.32 6.23
N VAL A 121 5.10 4.96 7.17
CA VAL A 121 5.09 4.54 8.57
C VAL A 121 3.82 3.81 8.96
N HIS A 122 2.74 4.00 8.20
CA HIS A 122 1.48 3.33 8.47
C HIS A 122 0.67 3.16 7.19
N GLU A 123 0.01 2.02 7.08
CA GLU A 123 -1.04 1.78 6.11
C GLU A 123 -2.18 1.02 6.76
N HIS A 124 -3.39 1.45 6.52
CA HIS A 124 -4.58 0.75 6.95
C HIS A 124 -5.48 0.50 5.74
N LEU A 125 -5.81 -0.76 5.49
CA LEU A 125 -6.71 -1.16 4.41
C LEU A 125 -7.94 -1.83 5.02
N SER A 126 -9.11 -1.49 4.49
CA SER A 126 -10.36 -2.16 4.85
C SER A 126 -11.22 -2.31 3.61
N ARG A 127 -11.94 -3.41 3.50
CA ARG A 127 -12.88 -3.60 2.41
C ARG A 127 -14.06 -2.65 2.52
N PHE A 128 -14.67 -2.31 1.40
CA PHE A 128 -15.96 -1.63 1.43
C PHE A 128 -16.97 -2.51 2.17
N PRO A 129 -17.89 -1.89 2.92
CA PRO A 129 -18.98 -2.64 3.53
C PRO A 129 -19.77 -3.36 2.44
N ASN A 130 -20.22 -4.57 2.75
CA ASN A 130 -21.13 -5.27 1.87
C ASN A 130 -22.44 -4.47 1.77
N PRO A 131 -23.06 -4.38 0.60
CA PRO A 131 -24.39 -3.77 0.50
C PRO A 131 -25.38 -4.53 1.39
N PRO A 132 -26.36 -3.83 1.99
CA PRO A 132 -27.36 -4.46 2.83
C PRO A 132 -28.23 -5.46 2.07
#